data_f847d68dd9b4b64fff8fc9737c809a16
#
_entry.id   f847d68dd9b4b64fff8fc9737c809a16
#
_cell.length_a   1.000
_cell.length_b   1.000
_cell.length_c   1.000
_cell.angle_alpha   90.00
_cell.angle_beta   90.00
_cell.angle_gamma   90.00
#
_symmetry.space_group_name_H-M   'P 1'
#
loop_
_entity.id
_entity.type
_entity.pdbx_description
1 polymer ?
#
loop_
_entity_poly.entity_id
_entity_poly.type
_entity_poly.pdbx_seq_one_letter_code
_entity_poly.pdbx_strand_id
1 'polypeptide(L)'
;MKKVITYGSFDLFHEGHYNLLKRAKALGDYLIVGVTTEQYDESRGKLNIVDSLDKRIENVRQTGFADEIIVEDHPGQKVEDVQKYGIDIFTVGSDWTGAFDHMKQFCEVVYLERTKNISSTQVRNASHPIIRIGVVGTGR
;
A
#
# COMPACT_ATOMS: atom_id res chain seq x y z
N MET A 1 -13.47 -3.97 16.28
CA MET A 1 -12.30 -4.20 15.41
C MET A 1 -12.23 -3.12 14.36
N LYS A 2 -11.09 -2.44 14.28
CA LYS A 2 -10.91 -1.39 13.29
C LYS A 2 -10.33 -1.98 12.01
N LYS A 3 -11.04 -1.85 10.91
CA LYS A 3 -10.64 -2.42 9.61
C LYS A 3 -10.04 -1.37 8.72
N VAL A 4 -8.88 -1.70 8.16
CA VAL A 4 -8.12 -0.83 7.26
C VAL A 4 -8.05 -1.48 5.89
N ILE A 5 -8.16 -0.69 4.81
CA ILE A 5 -7.97 -1.19 3.47
C ILE A 5 -6.98 -0.30 2.72
N THR A 6 -6.14 -0.93 1.92
CA THR A 6 -5.23 -0.22 1.02
C THR A 6 -5.18 -0.96 -0.32
N TYR A 7 -4.75 -0.25 -1.37
CA TYR A 7 -4.71 -0.78 -2.73
C TYR A 7 -3.40 -0.43 -3.40
N GLY A 8 -2.98 -1.26 -4.33
CA GLY A 8 -1.83 -0.96 -5.15
C GLY A 8 -1.53 -2.10 -6.11
N SER A 9 -0.60 -1.86 -7.03
CA SER A 9 -0.11 -2.92 -7.92
C SER A 9 0.92 -3.78 -7.20
N PHE A 10 1.72 -3.17 -6.33
CA PHE A 10 2.81 -3.83 -5.61
C PHE A 10 3.78 -4.54 -6.56
N ASP A 11 4.00 -3.94 -7.72
CA ASP A 11 4.89 -4.47 -8.74
C ASP A 11 6.35 -4.28 -8.30
N LEU A 12 7.21 -5.24 -8.61
CA LEU A 12 8.62 -5.18 -8.22
C LEU A 12 8.76 -4.84 -6.74
N PHE A 13 8.16 -5.66 -5.91
CA PHE A 13 7.99 -5.39 -4.48
C PHE A 13 9.32 -4.97 -3.83
N HIS A 14 9.27 -3.85 -3.11
CA HIS A 14 10.48 -3.31 -2.47
C HIS A 14 10.15 -2.78 -1.07
N GLU A 15 11.16 -2.23 -0.42
CA GLU A 15 11.04 -1.79 0.96
C GLU A 15 9.97 -0.73 1.16
N GLY A 16 9.74 0.13 0.15
CA GLY A 16 8.67 1.12 0.22
C GLY A 16 7.31 0.49 0.34
N HIS A 17 7.06 -0.58 -0.40
CA HIS A 17 5.82 -1.34 -0.30
C HIS A 17 5.68 -1.99 1.07
N TYR A 18 6.76 -2.58 1.55
CA TYR A 18 6.79 -3.21 2.86
C TYR A 18 6.42 -2.21 3.96
N ASN A 19 7.03 -1.04 3.92
CA ASN A 19 6.79 -0.01 4.92
C ASN A 19 5.37 0.54 4.85
N LEU A 20 4.83 0.67 3.64
CA LEU A 20 3.44 1.11 3.48
C LEU A 20 2.49 0.11 4.14
N LEU A 21 2.68 -1.17 3.89
CA LEU A 21 1.82 -2.20 4.46
C LEU A 21 1.96 -2.26 5.98
N LYS A 22 3.17 -2.12 6.48
CA LYS A 22 3.43 -2.08 7.92
C LYS A 22 2.70 -0.92 8.57
N ARG A 23 2.77 0.26 7.98
CA ARG A 23 2.10 1.44 8.51
C ARG A 23 0.58 1.32 8.42
N ALA A 24 0.10 0.75 7.30
CA ALA A 24 -1.34 0.55 7.13
C ALA A 24 -1.88 -0.39 8.21
N LYS A 25 -1.17 -1.48 8.47
CA LYS A 25 -1.58 -2.43 9.52
C LYS A 25 -1.61 -1.75 10.88
N ALA A 26 -0.67 -0.86 11.15
CA ALA A 26 -0.58 -0.16 12.43
C ALA A 26 -1.76 0.79 12.68
N LEU A 27 -2.53 1.13 11.65
CA LEU A 27 -3.69 2.01 11.79
C LEU A 27 -4.91 1.33 12.41
N GLY A 28 -4.92 0.00 12.43
CA GLY A 28 -6.08 -0.71 12.94
C GLY A 28 -5.76 -2.16 13.33
N ASP A 29 -6.80 -2.97 13.39
CA ASP A 29 -6.70 -4.35 13.86
C ASP A 29 -6.68 -5.37 12.72
N TYR A 30 -7.23 -5.01 11.58
CA TYR A 30 -7.42 -5.91 10.46
C TYR A 30 -7.12 -5.18 9.16
N LEU A 31 -6.19 -5.69 8.38
CA LEU A 31 -5.78 -5.05 7.13
C LEU A 31 -6.19 -5.88 5.92
N ILE A 32 -6.93 -5.25 5.02
CA ILE A 32 -7.28 -5.81 3.72
C ILE A 32 -6.42 -5.11 2.67
N VAL A 33 -5.78 -5.88 1.80
CA VAL A 33 -4.95 -5.34 0.73
C VAL A 33 -5.54 -5.73 -0.62
N GLY A 34 -5.86 -4.73 -1.44
CA GLY A 34 -6.34 -4.95 -2.79
C GLY A 34 -5.18 -4.84 -3.78
N VAL A 35 -4.97 -5.90 -4.57
CA VAL A 35 -3.92 -5.93 -5.59
C VAL A 35 -4.57 -5.82 -6.95
N THR A 36 -4.10 -4.86 -7.77
CA THR A 36 -4.71 -4.58 -9.06
C THR A 36 -4.35 -5.63 -10.10
N THR A 37 -5.32 -5.97 -10.98
CA THR A 37 -5.01 -6.83 -12.12
C THR A 37 -4.24 -6.05 -13.18
N GLU A 38 -3.54 -6.79 -14.05
CA GLU A 38 -2.81 -6.16 -15.16
C GLU A 38 -3.78 -5.43 -16.08
N GLN A 39 -4.93 -6.01 -16.36
CA GLN A 39 -5.93 -5.41 -17.23
C GLN A 39 -6.45 -4.10 -16.65
N TYR A 40 -6.70 -4.06 -15.36
CA TYR A 40 -7.17 -2.85 -14.70
C TYR A 40 -6.09 -1.77 -14.72
N ASP A 41 -4.85 -2.14 -14.45
CA ASP A 41 -3.73 -1.20 -14.50
C ASP A 41 -3.55 -0.63 -15.90
N GLU A 42 -3.65 -1.46 -16.92
CA GLU A 42 -3.56 -1.01 -18.32
C GLU A 42 -4.66 -0.02 -18.66
N SER A 43 -5.88 -0.27 -18.18
CA SER A 43 -7.00 0.62 -18.44
C SER A 43 -6.79 2.01 -17.81
N ARG A 44 -5.93 2.11 -16.81
CA ARG A 44 -5.58 3.37 -16.15
C ARG A 44 -4.27 3.95 -16.64
N GLY A 45 -3.69 3.38 -17.70
CA GLY A 45 -2.45 3.87 -18.30
C GLY A 45 -1.18 3.31 -17.70
N LYS A 46 -1.25 2.34 -16.81
CA LYS A 46 -0.07 1.65 -16.27
C LYS A 46 0.30 0.49 -17.17
N LEU A 47 1.27 0.68 -18.06
CA LEU A 47 1.57 -0.29 -19.09
C LEU A 47 2.76 -1.19 -18.80
N ASN A 48 3.49 -0.96 -17.72
CA ASN A 48 4.78 -1.61 -17.50
C ASN A 48 4.79 -2.51 -16.25
N ILE A 49 3.70 -3.22 -16.01
CA ILE A 49 3.67 -4.18 -14.90
C ILE A 49 4.55 -5.38 -15.28
N VAL A 50 5.53 -5.68 -14.44
CA VAL A 50 6.52 -6.72 -14.70
C VAL A 50 6.12 -8.04 -14.07
N ASP A 51 5.72 -8.04 -12.80
CA ASP A 51 5.41 -9.27 -12.08
C ASP A 51 3.97 -9.69 -12.33
N SER A 52 3.75 -11.01 -12.39
CA SER A 52 2.40 -11.55 -12.53
C SER A 52 1.56 -11.19 -11.29
N LEU A 53 0.25 -11.23 -11.45
CA LEU A 53 -0.65 -11.00 -10.32
C LEU A 53 -0.37 -11.98 -9.18
N ASP A 54 -0.17 -13.25 -9.50
CA ASP A 54 0.12 -14.27 -8.49
C ASP A 54 1.37 -13.95 -7.70
N LYS A 55 2.42 -13.49 -8.37
CA LYS A 55 3.67 -13.14 -7.70
C LYS A 55 3.47 -11.91 -6.82
N ARG A 56 2.72 -10.92 -7.30
CA ARG A 56 2.48 -9.69 -6.53
C ARG A 56 1.66 -9.99 -5.28
N ILE A 57 0.66 -10.85 -5.40
CA ILE A 57 -0.12 -11.29 -4.25
C ILE A 57 0.75 -12.04 -3.24
N GLU A 58 1.60 -12.93 -3.74
CA GLU A 58 2.47 -13.71 -2.85
C GLU A 58 3.45 -12.81 -2.10
N ASN A 59 4.00 -11.80 -2.77
CA ASN A 59 4.91 -10.86 -2.12
C ASN A 59 4.21 -10.11 -0.98
N VAL A 60 2.96 -9.71 -1.20
CA VAL A 60 2.18 -9.05 -0.15
C VAL A 60 1.91 -10.01 1.00
N ARG A 61 1.53 -11.25 0.67
CA ARG A 61 1.23 -12.27 1.69
C ARG A 61 2.43 -12.54 2.59
N GLN A 62 3.61 -12.60 2.02
CA GLN A 62 4.82 -12.92 2.77
C GLN A 62 5.22 -11.84 3.78
N THR A 63 4.71 -10.63 3.65
CA THR A 63 4.99 -9.60 4.66
C THR A 63 4.35 -9.92 5.99
N GLY A 64 3.27 -10.69 6.00
CA GLY A 64 2.54 -11.01 7.22
C GLY A 64 1.63 -9.90 7.73
N PHE A 65 1.58 -8.75 7.05
CA PHE A 65 0.74 -7.64 7.52
C PHE A 65 -0.70 -7.73 7.01
N ALA A 66 -0.93 -8.34 5.85
CA ALA A 66 -2.27 -8.42 5.27
C ALA A 66 -3.04 -9.56 5.93
N ASP A 67 -4.17 -9.23 6.52
CA ASP A 67 -5.08 -10.26 7.06
C ASP A 67 -5.94 -10.86 5.95
N GLU A 68 -6.20 -10.06 4.91
CA GLU A 68 -6.97 -10.51 3.77
C GLU A 68 -6.42 -9.83 2.51
N ILE A 69 -6.33 -10.56 1.40
CA ILE A 69 -5.88 -10.01 0.13
C ILE A 69 -7.01 -10.19 -0.88
N ILE A 70 -7.39 -9.10 -1.53
CA ILE A 70 -8.43 -9.12 -2.55
C ILE A 70 -7.85 -8.60 -3.85
N VAL A 71 -8.59 -8.79 -4.94
CA VAL A 71 -8.15 -8.35 -6.27
C VAL A 71 -9.00 -7.15 -6.67
N GLU A 72 -8.34 -6.12 -7.18
CA GLU A 72 -9.04 -4.95 -7.74
C GLU A 72 -9.00 -5.04 -9.26
N ASP A 73 -10.16 -5.12 -9.89
CA ASP A 73 -10.24 -5.37 -11.33
C ASP A 73 -11.21 -4.45 -12.08
N HIS A 74 -11.83 -3.46 -11.42
CA HIS A 74 -12.74 -2.56 -12.11
C HIS A 74 -12.83 -1.20 -11.41
N PRO A 75 -13.16 -0.13 -12.16
CA PRO A 75 -13.36 1.20 -11.57
C PRO A 75 -14.55 1.19 -10.61
N GLY A 76 -14.46 1.98 -9.55
CA GLY A 76 -15.54 2.06 -8.57
C GLY A 76 -15.49 0.97 -7.50
N GLN A 77 -14.63 -0.01 -7.65
CA GLN A 77 -14.54 -1.10 -6.69
C GLN A 77 -14.16 -0.63 -5.29
N LYS A 78 -13.34 0.42 -5.19
CA LYS A 78 -12.93 0.93 -3.88
C LYS A 78 -14.13 1.34 -3.03
N VAL A 79 -15.10 2.03 -3.63
CA VAL A 79 -16.32 2.42 -2.92
C VAL A 79 -17.12 1.19 -2.53
N GLU A 80 -17.25 0.23 -3.44
CA GLU A 80 -17.96 -1.01 -3.17
C GLU A 80 -17.33 -1.76 -2.00
N ASP A 81 -16.02 -1.89 -2.02
CA ASP A 81 -15.29 -2.66 -1.01
C ASP A 81 -15.39 -2.01 0.38
N VAL A 82 -15.28 -0.69 0.43
CA VAL A 82 -15.39 0.02 1.71
C VAL A 82 -16.73 -0.27 2.37
N GLN A 83 -17.79 -0.31 1.58
CA GLN A 83 -19.12 -0.61 2.10
C GLN A 83 -19.29 -2.10 2.41
N LYS A 84 -18.79 -2.96 1.51
CA LYS A 84 -18.96 -4.41 1.64
C LYS A 84 -18.24 -4.96 2.87
N TYR A 85 -17.03 -4.47 3.12
CA TYR A 85 -16.22 -4.99 4.22
C TYR A 85 -16.36 -4.19 5.51
N GLY A 86 -17.14 -3.11 5.50
CA GLY A 86 -17.31 -2.27 6.69
C GLY A 86 -16.00 -1.60 7.10
N ILE A 87 -15.34 -0.98 6.16
CA ILE A 87 -14.02 -0.39 6.36
C ILE A 87 -14.09 0.87 7.20
N ASP A 88 -13.21 0.99 8.19
CA ASP A 88 -13.09 2.17 9.02
C ASP A 88 -12.07 3.17 8.46
N ILE A 89 -10.97 2.68 7.88
CA ILE A 89 -9.90 3.53 7.36
C ILE A 89 -9.49 3.06 5.97
N PHE A 90 -9.51 4.00 5.00
CA PHE A 90 -8.93 3.81 3.68
C PHE A 90 -7.59 4.52 3.68
N THR A 91 -6.51 3.83 3.33
CA THR A 91 -5.19 4.43 3.34
C THR A 91 -4.39 4.07 2.09
N VAL A 92 -3.63 5.06 1.62
CA VAL A 92 -2.72 4.91 0.48
C VAL A 92 -1.54 5.84 0.73
N GLY A 93 -0.52 5.75 -0.11
CA GLY A 93 0.64 6.61 0.01
C GLY A 93 0.33 8.08 -0.26
N SER A 94 1.19 8.96 0.26
CA SER A 94 1.00 10.40 0.13
C SER A 94 1.09 10.91 -1.31
N ASP A 95 1.64 10.12 -2.22
CA ASP A 95 1.66 10.47 -3.65
C ASP A 95 0.24 10.68 -4.19
N TRP A 96 -0.76 10.12 -3.52
CA TRP A 96 -2.17 10.18 -3.92
C TRP A 96 -2.96 11.21 -3.12
N THR A 97 -2.28 12.08 -2.36
CA THR A 97 -2.96 13.04 -1.49
C THR A 97 -4.03 13.82 -2.27
N GLY A 98 -5.23 13.83 -1.73
CA GLY A 98 -6.39 14.48 -2.34
C GLY A 98 -7.15 13.65 -3.36
N ALA A 99 -6.51 12.62 -3.94
CA ALA A 99 -7.13 11.85 -5.02
C ALA A 99 -8.32 11.01 -4.53
N PHE A 100 -8.34 10.67 -3.26
CA PHE A 100 -9.39 9.82 -2.69
C PHE A 100 -10.20 10.52 -1.61
N ASP A 101 -10.18 11.85 -1.60
CA ASP A 101 -10.93 12.60 -0.60
C ASP A 101 -12.44 12.33 -0.67
N HIS A 102 -12.95 11.96 -1.84
CA HIS A 102 -14.36 11.58 -1.97
C HIS A 102 -14.73 10.35 -1.13
N MET A 103 -13.74 9.56 -0.73
CA MET A 103 -13.98 8.39 0.13
C MET A 103 -14.30 8.80 1.56
N LYS A 104 -14.03 10.05 1.94
CA LYS A 104 -14.26 10.53 3.30
C LYS A 104 -15.73 10.47 3.71
N GLN A 105 -16.64 10.43 2.76
CA GLN A 105 -18.05 10.26 3.06
C GLN A 105 -18.41 8.86 3.55
N PHE A 106 -17.51 7.90 3.37
CA PHE A 106 -17.74 6.50 3.75
C PHE A 106 -16.87 6.05 4.91
N CYS A 107 -15.66 6.61 5.05
CA CYS A 107 -14.70 6.17 6.04
C CYS A 107 -13.63 7.24 6.24
N GLU A 108 -12.75 7.02 7.19
CA GLU A 108 -11.58 7.89 7.36
C GLU A 108 -10.60 7.63 6.24
N VAL A 109 -9.98 8.69 5.69
CA VAL A 109 -8.97 8.59 4.64
C VAL A 109 -7.65 9.09 5.19
N VAL A 110 -6.61 8.25 5.11
CA VAL A 110 -5.28 8.56 5.62
C VAL A 110 -4.28 8.42 4.49
N TYR A 111 -3.50 9.47 4.24
CA TYR A 111 -2.41 9.42 3.28
C TYR A 111 -1.10 9.26 4.03
N LEU A 112 -0.42 8.13 3.82
CA LEU A 112 0.81 7.80 4.54
C LEU A 112 2.00 8.41 3.82
N GLU A 113 2.83 9.12 4.57
CA GLU A 113 4.03 9.70 3.99
C GLU A 113 4.95 8.63 3.45
N ARG A 114 5.58 8.93 2.31
CA ARG A 114 6.57 8.05 1.72
C ARG A 114 7.74 7.90 2.69
N THR A 115 8.26 6.67 2.79
CA THR A 115 9.46 6.42 3.58
C THR A 115 10.64 7.14 2.94
N LYS A 116 11.28 8.02 3.67
CA LYS A 116 12.25 8.94 3.10
C LYS A 116 13.53 8.29 2.63
N ASN A 117 13.96 7.21 3.01
CA ASN A 117 15.24 6.64 2.64
C ASN A 117 15.12 5.57 1.56
N ILE A 118 14.07 5.66 0.72
CA ILE A 118 13.79 4.61 -0.24
C ILE A 118 14.23 4.97 -1.66
N SER A 119 14.53 6.24 -1.95
CA SER A 119 14.99 6.61 -3.28
C SER A 119 16.34 5.94 -3.57
N SER A 120 16.61 5.69 -4.84
CA SER A 120 17.90 5.09 -5.25
C SER A 120 19.09 5.90 -4.74
N THR A 121 18.96 7.21 -4.76
CA THR A 121 20.03 8.08 -4.27
C THR A 121 20.24 7.90 -2.78
N GLN A 122 19.16 7.85 -2.02
CA GLN A 122 19.26 7.65 -0.59
C GLN A 122 19.86 6.29 -0.24
N VAL A 123 19.48 5.26 -0.96
CA VAL A 123 20.02 3.93 -0.72
C VAL A 123 21.54 3.93 -0.92
N ARG A 124 22.01 4.56 -1.98
CA ARG A 124 23.45 4.64 -2.23
C ARG A 124 24.17 5.40 -1.13
N ASN A 125 23.60 6.49 -0.67
CA ASN A 125 24.20 7.29 0.39
C ASN A 125 24.16 6.58 1.74
N ALA A 126 23.12 5.83 1.98
CA ALA A 126 22.96 5.12 3.25
C ALA A 126 23.80 3.87 3.35
N SER A 127 24.48 3.51 2.31
CA SER A 127 25.39 2.35 2.38
C SER A 127 26.51 2.56 3.37
N HIS A 128 26.63 3.78 3.82
CA HIS A 128 27.53 4.06 4.93
C HIS A 128 26.69 4.45 6.12
N PRO A 129 26.64 4.22 7.13
CA PRO A 129 26.08 4.39 8.39
C PRO A 129 24.64 4.24 8.66
N ILE A 130 24.27 4.57 8.83
CA ILE A 130 23.40 4.47 9.28
C ILE A 130 22.73 4.17 9.84
N ILE A 131 22.48 4.26 9.88
CA ILE A 131 21.85 3.88 10.13
C ILE A 131 21.30 3.66 10.92
N ARG A 132 21.16 3.81 11.03
CA ARG A 132 20.64 3.48 11.36
C ARG A 132 20.07 3.31 11.96
N ILE A 133 20.01 3.52 11.94
CA ILE A 133 19.54 3.26 12.13
C ILE A 133 19.06 3.27 12.66
N GLY A 134 18.83 3.59 12.80
CA GLY A 134 18.39 3.40 12.86
C GLY A 134 17.90 3.64 13.32
N VAL A 135 17.97 3.83 13.49
CA VAL A 135 17.72 3.74 13.42
C VAL A 135 17.26 3.90 13.74
N VAL A 136 17.05 4.34 14.01
CA VAL A 136 16.78 4.17 13.92
C VAL A 136 16.31 4.22 14.11
N GLY A 137 15.97 4.67 14.33
CA GLY A 137 15.66 4.36 14.08
C GLY A 137 15.10 4.50 14.26
N THR A 138 14.83 4.77 14.31
CA THR A 138 14.45 4.49 14.04
C THR A 138 14.08 4.33 13.96
N GLY A 139 13.97 4.65 14.02
CA GLY A 139 13.78 4.24 13.48
C GLY A 139 13.56 4.14 13.48
N ARG A 140 13.45 4.43 13.36
CA ARG A 140 13.51 4.00 12.83
C ARG A 140 13.43 3.78 12.88
#